data_071d9aaba1b49e7fd413652fbd9cfd76
#
_entry.id   071d9aaba1b49e7fd413652fbd9cfd76
#
_cell.length_a   1.000
_cell.length_b   1.000
_cell.length_c   1.000
_cell.angle_alpha   90.00
_cell.angle_beta   90.00
_cell.angle_gamma   90.00
#
_symmetry.space_group_name_H-M   'P 1'
#
loop_
_entity.id
_entity.type
_entity.pdbx_description
1 polymer ?
#
loop_
_entity_poly.entity_id
_entity_poly.type
_entity_poly.pdbx_seq_one_letter_code
_entity_poly.pdbx_strand_id
1 'polypeptide(L)'
;MRYAKTVVLEGGEELLVRNAVASDARALRETTQLTHAETDYLLSYPDEQSSDDEQEARSLEETERSSNEVELVAIIDGWIVGSAGVSAVRSRRKVAHRARFGISILKEYWGMGIGRVLMDASIDCARRAGYTQLELEVVADNERAVSLYRRAGFEEYGRNPRGYKSASAGYQELVYMRLEL
;
A
#
# COMPACT_ATOMS: atom_id res chain seq x y z
N MET A 1 8.66 -7.26 11.19
CA MET A 1 7.45 -7.17 12.08
C MET A 1 6.48 -8.24 11.65
N ARG A 2 5.74 -8.90 12.57
CA ARG A 2 4.75 -9.93 12.20
C ARG A 2 3.33 -9.42 12.44
N TYR A 3 2.49 -9.64 11.44
CA TYR A 3 1.05 -9.34 11.46
C TYR A 3 0.29 -10.48 10.80
N ALA A 4 -0.83 -10.88 11.38
CA ALA A 4 -1.80 -11.76 10.74
C ALA A 4 -3.19 -11.52 11.35
N LYS A 5 -4.20 -11.37 10.51
CA LYS A 5 -5.59 -11.21 10.93
C LYS A 5 -6.51 -11.73 9.82
N THR A 6 -7.49 -12.54 10.20
CA THR A 6 -8.58 -12.94 9.32
C THR A 6 -9.84 -12.14 9.68
N VAL A 7 -10.56 -11.69 8.66
CA VAL A 7 -11.85 -11.01 8.78
C VAL A 7 -12.82 -11.59 7.76
N VAL A 8 -14.12 -11.56 8.06
CA VAL A 8 -15.16 -11.86 7.08
C VAL A 8 -15.66 -10.54 6.50
N LEU A 9 -15.61 -10.40 5.18
CA LEU A 9 -16.10 -9.24 4.45
C LEU A 9 -17.64 -9.22 4.44
N GLU A 10 -18.23 -8.08 4.09
CA GLU A 10 -19.71 -7.94 4.02
C GLU A 10 -20.36 -8.93 3.04
N GLY A 11 -19.64 -9.33 1.98
CA GLY A 11 -20.07 -10.34 1.01
C GLY A 11 -20.00 -11.79 1.52
N GLY A 12 -19.39 -12.02 2.68
CA GLY A 12 -19.20 -13.35 3.28
C GLY A 12 -17.85 -14.00 2.99
N GLU A 13 -17.00 -13.38 2.15
CA GLU A 13 -15.67 -13.87 1.83
C GLU A 13 -14.74 -13.74 3.02
N GLU A 14 -13.91 -14.75 3.26
CA GLU A 14 -12.84 -14.71 4.26
C GLU A 14 -11.61 -14.00 3.69
N LEU A 15 -11.20 -12.91 4.31
CA LEU A 15 -10.00 -12.16 3.97
C LEU A 15 -8.92 -12.40 5.03
N LEU A 16 -7.82 -13.00 4.63
CA LEU A 16 -6.59 -13.07 5.43
C LEU A 16 -5.68 -11.89 5.05
N VAL A 17 -5.34 -11.05 6.03
CA VAL A 17 -4.27 -10.03 5.91
C VAL A 17 -3.11 -10.46 6.78
N ARG A 18 -1.92 -10.62 6.17
CA ARG A 18 -0.68 -10.96 6.87
C ARG A 18 0.52 -10.26 6.23
N ASN A 19 1.65 -10.21 6.94
CA ASN A 19 2.88 -9.81 6.27
C ASN A 19 3.26 -10.78 5.16
N ALA A 20 3.79 -10.23 4.06
CA ALA A 20 4.36 -11.01 2.97
C ALA A 20 5.63 -11.74 3.43
N VAL A 21 5.89 -12.88 2.83
CA VAL A 21 7.10 -13.70 3.05
C VAL A 21 7.75 -14.03 1.71
N ALA A 22 9.00 -14.46 1.71
CA ALA A 22 9.76 -14.74 0.48
C ALA A 22 9.04 -15.66 -0.52
N SER A 23 8.27 -16.64 -0.03
CA SER A 23 7.49 -17.54 -0.89
C SER A 23 6.32 -16.85 -1.63
N ASP A 24 5.95 -15.64 -1.23
CA ASP A 24 4.89 -14.85 -1.90
C ASP A 24 5.43 -14.06 -3.11
N ALA A 25 6.74 -13.99 -3.30
CA ALA A 25 7.41 -13.11 -4.25
C ALA A 25 6.79 -13.16 -5.65
N ARG A 26 6.64 -14.35 -6.22
CA ARG A 26 6.04 -14.52 -7.54
C ARG A 26 4.59 -14.03 -7.59
N ALA A 27 3.76 -14.49 -6.65
CA ALA A 27 2.34 -14.13 -6.63
C ALA A 27 2.14 -12.62 -6.38
N LEU A 28 2.96 -12.01 -5.52
CA LEU A 28 2.92 -10.57 -5.25
C LEU A 28 3.34 -9.76 -6.48
N ARG A 29 4.39 -10.16 -7.19
CA ARG A 29 4.80 -9.52 -8.45
C ARG A 29 3.71 -9.60 -9.51
N GLU A 30 3.12 -10.79 -9.72
CA GLU A 30 2.02 -10.98 -10.67
C GLU A 30 0.84 -10.07 -10.31
N THR A 31 0.45 -10.01 -9.04
CA THR A 31 -0.60 -9.10 -8.55
C THR A 31 -0.23 -7.63 -8.76
N THR A 32 1.02 -7.24 -8.47
CA THR A 32 1.51 -5.87 -8.68
C THR A 32 1.45 -5.49 -10.17
N GLN A 33 1.89 -6.35 -11.08
CA GLN A 33 1.79 -6.10 -12.52
C GLN A 33 0.36 -5.91 -12.97
N LEU A 34 -0.57 -6.75 -12.49
CA LEU A 34 -2.00 -6.62 -12.81
C LEU A 34 -2.59 -5.33 -12.27
N THR A 35 -2.36 -4.98 -11.01
CA THR A 35 -2.88 -3.74 -10.42
C THR A 35 -2.37 -2.50 -11.15
N HIS A 36 -1.11 -2.50 -11.62
CA HIS A 36 -0.53 -1.39 -12.39
C HIS A 36 -1.08 -1.32 -13.82
N ALA A 37 -1.47 -2.44 -14.40
CA ALA A 37 -2.13 -2.47 -15.70
C ALA A 37 -3.59 -2.02 -15.67
N GLU A 38 -4.26 -2.14 -14.52
CA GLU A 38 -5.69 -1.85 -14.37
C GLU A 38 -6.00 -0.38 -14.09
N THR A 39 -5.00 0.45 -13.75
CA THR A 39 -5.22 1.85 -13.37
C THR A 39 -3.99 2.73 -13.61
N ASP A 40 -4.23 3.98 -13.99
CA ASP A 40 -3.20 5.04 -14.10
C ASP A 40 -2.92 5.77 -12.76
N TYR A 41 -3.46 5.30 -11.63
CA TYR A 41 -3.28 5.96 -10.33
C TYR A 41 -2.08 5.46 -9.52
N LEU A 42 -1.38 4.41 -9.99
CA LEU A 42 -0.18 3.89 -9.35
C LEU A 42 1.07 4.53 -9.97
N LEU A 43 2.13 4.67 -9.17
CA LEU A 43 3.31 5.49 -9.48
C LEU A 43 4.10 5.01 -10.70
N SER A 44 4.07 3.73 -11.03
CA SER A 44 4.84 3.14 -12.13
C SER A 44 3.95 2.40 -13.12
N TYR A 45 4.42 2.25 -14.34
CA TYR A 45 3.81 1.40 -15.34
C TYR A 45 4.20 -0.08 -15.14
N PRO A 46 3.43 -1.04 -15.69
CA PRO A 46 3.77 -2.46 -15.55
C PRO A 46 5.16 -2.83 -16.07
N ASP A 47 5.63 -2.19 -17.14
CA ASP A 47 6.94 -2.41 -17.76
C ASP A 47 8.12 -1.81 -16.98
N GLU A 48 7.86 -0.93 -16.02
CA GLU A 48 8.85 -0.40 -15.07
C GLU A 48 9.09 -1.35 -13.88
N GLN A 49 8.27 -2.39 -13.72
CA GLN A 49 8.41 -3.42 -12.69
C GLN A 49 9.49 -4.43 -13.09
N SER A 50 10.75 -4.10 -12.81
CA SER A 50 11.93 -4.85 -13.31
C SER A 50 12.46 -5.92 -12.35
N SER A 51 11.88 -6.10 -11.16
CA SER A 51 12.35 -7.12 -10.22
C SER A 51 12.01 -8.53 -10.75
N ASP A 52 12.94 -9.45 -10.59
CA ASP A 52 12.66 -10.89 -10.75
C ASP A 52 12.19 -11.51 -9.43
N ASP A 53 11.76 -12.77 -9.47
CA ASP A 53 11.23 -13.45 -8.28
C ASP A 53 12.27 -13.57 -7.16
N GLU A 54 13.57 -13.69 -7.51
CA GLU A 54 14.64 -13.78 -6.51
C GLU A 54 14.92 -12.44 -5.83
N GLN A 55 14.88 -11.34 -6.59
CA GLN A 55 15.04 -10.00 -6.03
C GLN A 55 13.87 -9.64 -5.12
N GLU A 56 12.65 -9.96 -5.55
CA GLU A 56 11.46 -9.76 -4.74
C GLU A 56 11.50 -10.59 -3.45
N ALA A 57 11.86 -11.89 -3.55
CA ALA A 57 12.00 -12.75 -2.38
C ALA A 57 13.01 -12.20 -1.37
N ARG A 58 14.17 -11.71 -1.84
CA ARG A 58 15.17 -11.06 -0.97
C ARG A 58 14.62 -9.79 -0.30
N SER A 59 13.91 -8.95 -1.06
CA SER A 59 13.27 -7.73 -0.53
C SER A 59 12.26 -8.06 0.55
N LEU A 60 11.43 -9.08 0.34
CA LEU A 60 10.45 -9.53 1.33
C LEU A 60 11.12 -10.10 2.59
N GLU A 61 12.24 -10.86 2.46
CA GLU A 61 13.01 -11.32 3.61
C GLU A 61 13.61 -10.17 4.43
N GLU A 62 14.14 -9.15 3.75
CA GLU A 62 14.68 -7.96 4.41
C GLU A 62 13.58 -7.20 5.15
N THR A 63 12.43 -7.00 4.51
CA THR A 63 11.26 -6.36 5.12
C THR A 63 10.71 -7.17 6.30
N GLU A 64 10.64 -8.51 6.21
CA GLU A 64 10.21 -9.35 7.33
C GLU A 64 11.14 -9.22 8.55
N ARG A 65 12.44 -9.10 8.32
CA ARG A 65 13.46 -8.88 9.38
C ARG A 65 13.47 -7.46 9.92
N SER A 66 12.92 -6.50 9.19
CA SER A 66 12.86 -5.10 9.61
C SER A 66 12.00 -4.95 10.86
N SER A 67 12.43 -4.05 11.76
CA SER A 67 11.67 -3.67 12.96
C SER A 67 10.63 -2.58 12.69
N ASN A 68 10.74 -1.88 11.56
CA ASN A 68 9.98 -0.67 11.28
C ASN A 68 9.39 -0.61 9.85
N GLU A 69 9.53 -1.68 9.06
CA GLU A 69 8.92 -1.79 7.75
C GLU A 69 8.05 -3.05 7.68
N VAL A 70 7.01 -3.02 6.86
CA VAL A 70 6.14 -4.16 6.61
C VAL A 70 5.56 -4.06 5.21
N GLU A 71 5.52 -5.21 4.53
CA GLU A 71 4.67 -5.43 3.37
C GLU A 71 3.56 -6.39 3.77
N LEU A 72 2.32 -5.96 3.63
CA LEU A 72 1.12 -6.74 3.93
C LEU A 72 0.50 -7.24 2.63
N VAL A 73 0.03 -8.48 2.63
CA VAL A 73 -0.78 -9.06 1.55
C VAL A 73 -2.19 -9.36 2.03
N ALA A 74 -3.16 -9.08 1.17
CA ALA A 74 -4.56 -9.44 1.32
C ALA A 74 -4.84 -10.68 0.49
N ILE A 75 -5.37 -11.73 1.11
CA ILE A 75 -5.55 -13.05 0.51
C ILE A 75 -7.01 -13.47 0.63
N ILE A 76 -7.62 -13.85 -0.50
CA ILE A 76 -8.95 -14.48 -0.60
C ILE A 76 -8.78 -15.78 -1.36
N ASP A 77 -9.33 -16.90 -0.85
CA ASP A 77 -9.27 -18.22 -1.47
C ASP A 77 -7.86 -18.66 -1.89
N GLY A 78 -6.84 -18.24 -1.12
CA GLY A 78 -5.43 -18.54 -1.38
C GLY A 78 -4.74 -17.62 -2.40
N TRP A 79 -5.43 -16.66 -3.01
CA TRP A 79 -4.88 -15.71 -3.98
C TRP A 79 -4.58 -14.36 -3.33
N ILE A 80 -3.42 -13.78 -3.65
CA ILE A 80 -3.11 -12.39 -3.28
C ILE A 80 -3.95 -11.47 -4.17
N VAL A 81 -4.83 -10.70 -3.55
CA VAL A 81 -5.76 -9.79 -4.24
C VAL A 81 -5.39 -8.31 -4.06
N GLY A 82 -4.39 -8.04 -3.25
CA GLY A 82 -3.83 -6.71 -3.03
C GLY A 82 -2.73 -6.72 -2.00
N SER A 83 -2.03 -5.60 -1.90
CA SER A 83 -0.97 -5.39 -0.90
C SER A 83 -0.96 -3.97 -0.33
N ALA A 84 -0.29 -3.80 0.80
CA ALA A 84 -0.03 -2.50 1.40
C ALA A 84 1.30 -2.49 2.13
N GLY A 85 2.10 -1.44 1.88
CA GLY A 85 3.42 -1.27 2.47
C GLY A 85 3.50 -0.09 3.44
N VAL A 86 4.27 -0.26 4.51
CA VAL A 86 4.72 0.82 5.40
C VAL A 86 6.23 0.80 5.44
N SER A 87 6.85 1.92 5.09
CA SER A 87 8.31 2.08 5.08
C SER A 87 8.73 3.44 5.62
N ALA A 88 9.97 3.55 6.12
CA ALA A 88 10.51 4.81 6.58
C ALA A 88 10.59 5.84 5.45
N VAL A 89 10.17 7.09 5.71
CA VAL A 89 10.37 8.19 4.74
C VAL A 89 11.85 8.38 4.44
N ARG A 90 12.70 8.33 5.47
CA ARG A 90 14.17 8.36 5.38
C ARG A 90 14.79 7.79 6.67
N SER A 91 16.01 7.26 6.57
CA SER A 91 16.78 6.72 7.70
C SER A 91 17.44 7.77 8.61
N ARG A 92 17.12 9.07 8.48
CA ARG A 92 17.74 10.14 9.27
C ARG A 92 16.97 10.41 10.56
N ARG A 93 17.68 10.50 11.69
CA ARG A 93 17.10 10.63 13.05
C ARG A 93 16.04 11.73 13.20
N LYS A 94 16.21 12.88 12.54
CA LYS A 94 15.25 14.02 12.62
C LYS A 94 13.90 13.74 11.94
N VAL A 95 13.83 12.76 11.07
CA VAL A 95 12.62 12.38 10.30
C VAL A 95 12.26 10.90 10.48
N ALA A 96 12.93 10.21 11.41
CA ALA A 96 12.71 8.78 11.67
C ALA A 96 11.33 8.47 12.27
N HIS A 97 10.60 9.47 12.70
CA HIS A 97 9.23 9.37 13.22
C HIS A 97 8.17 9.29 12.09
N ARG A 98 8.57 9.44 10.82
CA ARG A 98 7.69 9.51 9.66
C ARG A 98 7.78 8.23 8.83
N ALA A 99 6.65 7.67 8.48
CA ALA A 99 6.56 6.56 7.56
C ALA A 99 5.75 6.94 6.31
N ARG A 100 6.04 6.24 5.20
CA ARG A 100 5.25 6.29 3.96
C ARG A 100 4.34 5.07 3.91
N PHE A 101 3.15 5.27 3.37
CA PHE A 101 2.15 4.25 3.13
C PHE A 101 1.83 4.16 1.64
N GLY A 102 1.66 2.94 1.15
CA GLY A 102 1.16 2.64 -0.18
C GLY A 102 0.20 1.45 -0.15
N ILE A 103 -0.74 1.41 -1.09
CA ILE A 103 -1.73 0.32 -1.21
C ILE A 103 -2.11 0.10 -2.67
N SER A 104 -2.25 -1.16 -3.06
CA SER A 104 -2.83 -1.55 -4.34
C SER A 104 -3.76 -2.75 -4.16
N ILE A 105 -4.85 -2.81 -4.94
CA ILE A 105 -5.85 -3.88 -4.90
C ILE A 105 -6.32 -4.12 -6.31
N LEU A 106 -6.43 -5.39 -6.72
CA LEU A 106 -7.00 -5.78 -8.01
C LEU A 106 -8.40 -5.19 -8.19
N LYS A 107 -8.69 -4.70 -9.38
CA LYS A 107 -9.90 -3.93 -9.68
C LYS A 107 -11.19 -4.71 -9.42
N GLU A 108 -11.19 -6.00 -9.68
CA GLU A 108 -12.33 -6.89 -9.43
C GLU A 108 -12.73 -6.98 -7.94
N TYR A 109 -11.78 -6.71 -7.03
CA TYR A 109 -12.02 -6.72 -5.58
C TYR A 109 -12.30 -5.32 -4.99
N TRP A 110 -12.46 -4.31 -5.84
CA TRP A 110 -12.77 -2.96 -5.35
C TRP A 110 -14.21 -2.90 -4.81
N GLY A 111 -14.38 -2.16 -3.72
CA GLY A 111 -15.69 -1.99 -3.08
C GLY A 111 -16.03 -3.04 -2.03
N MET A 112 -15.24 -4.11 -1.89
CA MET A 112 -15.45 -5.19 -0.93
C MET A 112 -14.95 -4.88 0.50
N GLY A 113 -14.39 -3.69 0.75
CA GLY A 113 -13.88 -3.32 2.08
C GLY A 113 -12.41 -3.67 2.33
N ILE A 114 -11.72 -4.37 1.42
CA ILE A 114 -10.33 -4.82 1.58
C ILE A 114 -9.39 -3.64 1.85
N GLY A 115 -9.58 -2.51 1.13
CA GLY A 115 -8.76 -1.31 1.33
C GLY A 115 -8.83 -0.77 2.76
N ARG A 116 -9.98 -0.86 3.41
CA ARG A 116 -10.14 -0.46 4.81
C ARG A 116 -9.38 -1.40 5.74
N VAL A 117 -9.47 -2.71 5.52
CA VAL A 117 -8.78 -3.71 6.35
C VAL A 117 -7.26 -3.58 6.22
N LEU A 118 -6.74 -3.43 4.99
CA LEU A 118 -5.31 -3.18 4.75
C LEU A 118 -4.82 -1.87 5.39
N MET A 119 -5.62 -0.80 5.29
CA MET A 119 -5.32 0.49 5.90
C MET A 119 -5.23 0.38 7.41
N ASP A 120 -6.24 -0.21 8.06
CA ASP A 120 -6.28 -0.37 9.51
C ASP A 120 -5.10 -1.24 9.99
N ALA A 121 -4.76 -2.31 9.26
CA ALA A 121 -3.58 -3.15 9.54
C ALA A 121 -2.26 -2.38 9.41
N SER A 122 -2.13 -1.55 8.38
CA SER A 122 -0.93 -0.73 8.16
C SER A 122 -0.75 0.34 9.24
N ILE A 123 -1.83 0.98 9.67
CA ILE A 123 -1.84 1.94 10.78
C ILE A 123 -1.38 1.25 12.09
N ASP A 124 -1.90 0.06 12.37
CA ASP A 124 -1.48 -0.73 13.54
C ASP A 124 0.00 -1.09 13.48
N CYS A 125 0.49 -1.54 12.33
CA CYS A 125 1.91 -1.82 12.12
C CYS A 125 2.78 -0.57 12.29
N ALA A 126 2.37 0.58 11.74
CA ALA A 126 3.10 1.84 11.86
C ALA A 126 3.23 2.29 13.34
N ARG A 127 2.14 2.19 14.10
CA ARG A 127 2.16 2.48 15.55
C ARG A 127 3.09 1.55 16.33
N ARG A 128 3.05 0.24 16.04
CA ARG A 128 3.95 -0.74 16.68
C ARG A 128 5.41 -0.52 16.31
N ALA A 129 5.69 0.01 15.13
CA ALA A 129 7.03 0.40 14.68
C ALA A 129 7.54 1.67 15.35
N GLY A 130 6.69 2.38 16.12
CA GLY A 130 7.04 3.62 16.82
C GLY A 130 6.98 4.87 15.94
N TYR A 131 6.34 4.78 14.77
CA TYR A 131 6.05 5.97 13.97
C TYR A 131 4.96 6.82 14.62
N THR A 132 5.08 8.13 14.50
CA THR A 132 4.07 9.08 14.97
C THR A 132 3.35 9.79 13.82
N GLN A 133 3.80 9.56 12.58
CA GLN A 133 3.22 10.15 11.38
C GLN A 133 3.29 9.16 10.22
N LEU A 134 2.16 8.94 9.56
CA LEU A 134 2.03 8.14 8.35
C LEU A 134 1.63 9.06 7.18
N GLU A 135 2.35 8.99 6.07
CA GLU A 135 2.19 9.87 4.92
C GLU A 135 1.89 9.08 3.65
N LEU A 136 1.13 9.71 2.77
CA LEU A 136 0.87 9.19 1.42
C LEU A 136 0.73 10.31 0.40
N GLU A 137 0.87 9.93 -0.86
CA GLU A 137 0.58 10.74 -2.03
C GLU A 137 -0.54 10.07 -2.82
N VAL A 138 -1.48 10.83 -3.33
CA VAL A 138 -2.60 10.30 -4.12
C VAL A 138 -2.95 11.27 -5.25
N VAL A 139 -3.25 10.73 -6.43
CA VAL A 139 -3.79 11.52 -7.55
C VAL A 139 -5.16 12.05 -7.16
N ALA A 140 -5.38 13.36 -7.32
CA ALA A 140 -6.60 14.05 -6.88
C ALA A 140 -7.87 13.43 -7.49
N ASP A 141 -7.79 12.97 -8.74
CA ASP A 141 -8.90 12.35 -9.48
C ASP A 141 -9.23 10.93 -8.98
N ASN A 142 -8.38 10.33 -8.14
CA ASN A 142 -8.67 9.05 -7.48
C ASN A 142 -9.56 9.27 -6.24
N GLU A 143 -10.80 9.73 -6.48
CA GLU A 143 -11.76 10.08 -5.43
C GLU A 143 -12.03 8.92 -4.45
N ARG A 144 -11.97 7.67 -4.94
CA ARG A 144 -12.14 6.47 -4.11
C ARG A 144 -11.04 6.37 -3.06
N ALA A 145 -9.78 6.50 -3.47
CA ALA A 145 -8.64 6.43 -2.55
C ALA A 145 -8.63 7.64 -1.60
N VAL A 146 -8.84 8.85 -2.11
CA VAL A 146 -8.95 10.07 -1.28
C VAL A 146 -10.03 9.91 -0.21
N SER A 147 -11.19 9.36 -0.58
CA SER A 147 -12.30 9.10 0.37
C SER A 147 -11.92 8.04 1.41
N LEU A 148 -11.21 6.97 1.01
CA LEU A 148 -10.69 5.94 1.92
C LEU A 148 -9.75 6.56 2.96
N TYR A 149 -8.79 7.36 2.52
CA TYR A 149 -7.79 7.98 3.39
C TYR A 149 -8.42 8.99 4.36
N ARG A 150 -9.34 9.83 3.89
CA ARG A 150 -10.08 10.76 4.76
C ARG A 150 -10.88 10.03 5.85
N ARG A 151 -11.55 8.94 5.49
CA ARG A 151 -12.28 8.12 6.50
C ARG A 151 -11.37 7.43 7.51
N ALA A 152 -10.11 7.16 7.14
CA ALA A 152 -9.10 6.65 8.06
C ALA A 152 -8.45 7.73 8.93
N GLY A 153 -8.82 9.01 8.72
CA GLY A 153 -8.33 10.15 9.50
C GLY A 153 -7.14 10.88 8.88
N PHE A 154 -6.74 10.55 7.65
CA PHE A 154 -5.72 11.31 6.96
C PHE A 154 -6.21 12.72 6.62
N GLU A 155 -5.36 13.71 6.86
CA GLU A 155 -5.57 15.10 6.52
C GLU A 155 -4.66 15.52 5.37
N GLU A 156 -5.21 16.33 4.47
CA GLU A 156 -4.44 16.95 3.38
C GLU A 156 -3.54 18.06 3.96
N TYR A 157 -2.25 18.04 3.58
CA TYR A 157 -1.31 19.07 4.01
C TYR A 157 -0.62 19.79 2.84
N GLY A 158 -0.91 19.41 1.61
CA GLY A 158 -0.36 20.08 0.43
C GLY A 158 -0.84 19.47 -0.89
N ARG A 159 -0.63 20.22 -1.97
CA ARG A 159 -0.93 19.81 -3.35
C ARG A 159 0.19 20.19 -4.31
N ASN A 160 0.38 19.38 -5.33
CA ASN A 160 1.22 19.70 -6.48
C ASN A 160 0.36 19.58 -7.75
N PRO A 161 -0.02 20.70 -8.40
CA PRO A 161 -0.91 20.70 -9.57
C PRO A 161 -0.35 19.91 -10.79
N ARG A 162 0.95 19.65 -10.82
CA ARG A 162 1.63 18.91 -11.88
C ARG A 162 2.54 17.82 -11.30
N GLY A 163 2.15 17.26 -10.17
CA GLY A 163 2.94 16.29 -9.43
C GLY A 163 2.92 14.89 -10.03
N TYR A 164 1.99 14.61 -10.94
CA TYR A 164 1.83 13.33 -11.61
C TYR A 164 1.65 13.55 -13.11
N LYS A 165 2.15 12.62 -13.93
CA LYS A 165 1.96 12.64 -15.38
C LYS A 165 1.69 11.24 -15.89
N SER A 166 0.44 10.96 -16.26
CA SER A 166 0.08 9.70 -16.90
C SER A 166 0.05 9.84 -18.43
N ALA A 167 0.18 8.69 -19.11
CA ALA A 167 0.11 8.64 -20.57
C ALA A 167 -1.31 8.97 -21.08
N SER A 168 -2.34 8.59 -20.33
CA SER A 168 -3.75 8.76 -20.72
C SER A 168 -4.29 10.16 -20.43
N ALA A 169 -3.97 10.75 -19.25
CA ALA A 169 -4.55 12.00 -18.76
C ALA A 169 -3.57 13.20 -18.75
N GLY A 170 -2.29 12.97 -19.06
CA GLY A 170 -1.28 14.02 -18.99
C GLY A 170 -0.95 14.42 -17.55
N TYR A 171 -0.74 15.73 -17.30
CA TYR A 171 -0.45 16.21 -15.95
C TYR A 171 -1.68 16.17 -15.05
N GLN A 172 -1.51 15.59 -13.87
CA GLN A 172 -2.53 15.47 -12.84
C GLN A 172 -2.02 16.03 -11.52
N GLU A 173 -2.95 16.49 -10.69
CA GLU A 173 -2.64 17.01 -9.36
C GLU A 173 -2.36 15.86 -8.40
N LEU A 174 -1.28 15.94 -7.62
CA LEU A 174 -1.02 15.12 -6.44
C LEU A 174 -1.47 15.82 -5.18
N VAL A 175 -2.18 15.09 -4.34
CA VAL A 175 -2.56 15.48 -2.98
C VAL A 175 -1.64 14.75 -2.01
N TYR A 176 -1.02 15.50 -1.11
CA TYR A 176 -0.20 14.98 -0.02
C TYR A 176 -1.06 14.88 1.25
N MET A 177 -1.15 13.70 1.80
CA MET A 177 -1.95 13.45 3.00
C MET A 177 -1.11 12.83 4.11
N ARG A 178 -1.46 13.14 5.36
CA ARG A 178 -0.81 12.58 6.55
C ARG A 178 -1.82 12.19 7.61
N LEU A 179 -1.45 11.22 8.42
CA LEU A 179 -2.16 10.81 9.63
C LEU A 179 -1.20 10.92 10.81
N GLU A 180 -1.59 11.62 11.86
CA GLU A 180 -0.92 11.58 13.16
C GLU A 180 -1.34 10.28 13.88
N LEU A 181 -0.36 9.48 14.37
CA LEU A 181 -0.55 8.11 14.86
C LEU A 181 -0.70 8.01 16.38
#